data_73de1014721704ba9e1b6245529065ad
#
_entry.id   73de1014721704ba9e1b6245529065ad
#
_cell.length_a   1.000
_cell.length_b   1.000
_cell.length_c   1.000
_cell.angle_alpha   90.00
_cell.angle_beta   90.00
_cell.angle_gamma   90.00
#
_symmetry.space_group_name_H-M   'P 1'
#
loop_
_entity.id
_entity.type
_entity.pdbx_description
1 polymer ?
#
loop_
_entity_poly.entity_id
_entity_poly.type
_entity_poly.pdbx_seq_one_letter_code
_entity_poly.pdbx_strand_id
1 'polypeptide(L)'
;MRSTRRTADMAAESILTVRNMKVSFDTPDGTVEAVKGIDLDVKSGETLAIVGESGSGKSQTMMGIMGLLAKNGRATGSASYRGKELIGLPMKELNTVRGAKITMIFQEPMTSLDPLYTIGRQIAEPIVYHRGGSFAEAKARALELLELVGIPEPARRINSYPHELSGGQRQRVMIAMALANEPDILIADEPTTALDVTIQAQILDLLKSLQQKFGMAVVLITHDLGIVRHFASRVAVMRRGEVVETGATADIFERPQADYTRMLLAAEPSGRKASPPDNAPIILEGRNVCVDYRTGGGLFKSASGTFRAVDDITLRLKQGQTIGIVGESGSGKSTLGRALLKLLPASGHIRFEKTDISDFGRSAMRPLRQEMQLVFQDPYGSLSPRQTVGEIITEGLYVHEPQLSRAERDRRAVEALKEVGLDPAARNRYPHEFSGGQRQRIAIARAMILKPKVVILDEPTSALDRSVQGQVIDLLRGLQKSHDLSYIFISHDLSVIKAMSDYVIVMKNGKIVEEGETDAIFDAPKQAYTQTLMNAAFTA
;
A
#
# COMPACT_ATOMS: atom_id res chain seq x y z
N MET A 1 30.87 -0.01 -53.67
CA MET A 1 29.66 -0.76 -53.29
C MET A 1 29.29 -0.39 -51.85
N ARG A 2 28.36 0.50 -51.67
CA ARG A 2 27.86 0.93 -50.34
C ARG A 2 26.69 0.05 -49.95
N SER A 3 26.88 -0.79 -48.96
CA SER A 3 25.82 -1.57 -48.32
C SER A 3 25.10 -0.66 -47.32
N THR A 4 23.98 -0.14 -47.70
CA THR A 4 23.00 0.52 -46.83
C THR A 4 22.31 -0.52 -45.96
N ARG A 5 22.69 -0.65 -44.72
CA ARG A 5 21.89 -1.35 -43.68
C ARG A 5 20.61 -0.52 -43.46
N ARG A 6 19.51 -0.97 -44.04
CA ARG A 6 18.16 -0.61 -43.60
C ARG A 6 17.93 -1.28 -42.23
N THR A 7 18.05 -0.55 -41.17
CA THR A 7 17.37 -0.87 -39.92
C THR A 7 15.88 -0.67 -40.15
N ALA A 8 15.19 -1.74 -40.48
CA ALA A 8 13.74 -1.75 -40.49
C ALA A 8 13.29 -1.60 -39.02
N ASP A 9 12.61 -0.52 -38.74
CA ASP A 9 11.77 -0.33 -37.59
C ASP A 9 10.63 -1.38 -37.67
N MET A 10 10.90 -2.60 -37.15
CA MET A 10 9.85 -3.61 -36.97
C MET A 10 8.99 -3.12 -35.83
N ALA A 11 7.87 -2.50 -36.16
CA ALA A 11 6.82 -2.23 -35.17
C ALA A 11 6.55 -3.55 -34.40
N ALA A 12 6.82 -3.55 -33.10
CA ALA A 12 6.67 -4.76 -32.27
C ALA A 12 5.22 -5.27 -32.41
N GLU A 13 5.07 -6.55 -32.74
CA GLU A 13 3.78 -7.19 -33.00
C GLU A 13 2.91 -7.13 -31.74
N SER A 14 1.63 -6.74 -31.89
CA SER A 14 0.65 -6.78 -30.81
C SER A 14 0.29 -8.23 -30.50
N ILE A 15 0.62 -8.68 -29.30
CA ILE A 15 0.35 -10.05 -28.83
C ILE A 15 -1.00 -10.16 -28.10
N LEU A 16 -1.53 -9.05 -27.58
CA LEU A 16 -2.88 -8.96 -27.03
C LEU A 16 -3.54 -7.69 -27.58
N THR A 17 -4.71 -7.87 -28.19
CA THR A 17 -5.50 -6.78 -28.75
C THR A 17 -6.88 -6.78 -28.13
N VAL A 18 -7.26 -5.68 -27.49
CA VAL A 18 -8.57 -5.50 -26.84
C VAL A 18 -9.33 -4.42 -27.60
N ARG A 19 -10.60 -4.71 -27.96
CA ARG A 19 -11.45 -3.78 -28.71
C ARG A 19 -12.85 -3.73 -28.11
N ASN A 20 -13.32 -2.52 -27.84
CA ASN A 20 -14.64 -2.21 -27.29
C ASN A 20 -15.02 -3.12 -26.12
N MET A 21 -14.05 -3.42 -25.26
CA MET A 21 -14.25 -4.33 -24.13
C MET A 21 -15.05 -3.65 -23.04
N LYS A 22 -16.11 -4.30 -22.58
CA LYS A 22 -16.94 -3.87 -21.46
C LYS A 22 -16.97 -4.93 -20.38
N VAL A 23 -17.02 -4.48 -19.13
CA VAL A 23 -17.23 -5.35 -17.96
C VAL A 23 -18.35 -4.77 -17.13
N SER A 24 -19.38 -5.58 -16.87
CA SER A 24 -20.52 -5.21 -16.03
C SER A 24 -20.76 -6.23 -14.94
N PHE A 25 -21.36 -5.79 -13.84
CA PHE A 25 -21.77 -6.63 -12.70
C PHE A 25 -23.24 -6.42 -12.39
N ASP A 26 -24.00 -7.50 -12.28
CA ASP A 26 -25.37 -7.45 -11.82
C ASP A 26 -25.39 -7.43 -10.29
N THR A 27 -25.89 -6.34 -9.72
CA THR A 27 -26.02 -6.13 -8.27
C THR A 27 -27.48 -6.00 -7.88
N PRO A 28 -27.84 -6.16 -6.59
CA PRO A 28 -29.22 -5.93 -6.14
C PRO A 28 -29.79 -4.56 -6.48
N ASP A 29 -28.90 -3.56 -6.59
CA ASP A 29 -29.26 -2.17 -6.88
C ASP A 29 -29.25 -1.83 -8.37
N GLY A 30 -28.96 -2.82 -9.25
CA GLY A 30 -28.90 -2.66 -10.70
C GLY A 30 -27.55 -3.07 -11.30
N THR A 31 -27.39 -2.88 -12.60
CA THR A 31 -26.17 -3.23 -13.32
C THR A 31 -25.14 -2.11 -13.18
N VAL A 32 -23.94 -2.46 -12.72
CA VAL A 32 -22.79 -1.55 -12.61
C VAL A 32 -21.82 -1.82 -13.76
N GLU A 33 -21.56 -0.82 -14.61
CA GLU A 33 -20.54 -0.90 -15.66
C GLU A 33 -19.17 -0.50 -15.08
N ALA A 34 -18.32 -1.50 -14.83
CA ALA A 34 -16.96 -1.30 -14.33
C ALA A 34 -15.97 -0.93 -15.45
N VAL A 35 -16.21 -1.38 -16.69
CA VAL A 35 -15.43 -1.05 -17.89
C VAL A 35 -16.40 -0.75 -19.03
N LYS A 36 -16.16 0.36 -19.76
CA LYS A 36 -17.17 0.99 -20.64
C LYS A 36 -16.73 1.06 -22.12
N GLY A 37 -16.20 -0.03 -22.67
CA GLY A 37 -15.81 -0.07 -24.08
C GLY A 37 -14.41 0.47 -24.31
N ILE A 38 -13.41 -0.18 -23.72
CA ILE A 38 -12.01 0.21 -23.85
C ILE A 38 -11.33 -0.50 -25.03
N ASP A 39 -10.35 0.19 -25.60
CA ASP A 39 -9.38 -0.33 -26.55
C ASP A 39 -7.99 -0.31 -25.93
N LEU A 40 -7.26 -1.43 -26.07
CA LEU A 40 -5.92 -1.59 -25.52
C LEU A 40 -5.12 -2.58 -26.36
N ASP A 41 -3.83 -2.30 -26.56
CA ASP A 41 -2.89 -3.22 -27.22
C ASP A 41 -1.68 -3.46 -26.34
N VAL A 42 -1.25 -4.73 -26.23
CA VAL A 42 0.01 -5.11 -25.59
C VAL A 42 0.95 -5.67 -26.64
N LYS A 43 2.12 -5.08 -26.78
CA LYS A 43 3.16 -5.51 -27.72
C LYS A 43 4.10 -6.52 -27.10
N SER A 44 4.72 -7.36 -27.92
CA SER A 44 5.72 -8.33 -27.44
C SER A 44 6.89 -7.63 -26.76
N GLY A 45 7.25 -8.10 -25.56
CA GLY A 45 8.39 -7.59 -24.78
C GLY A 45 8.24 -6.19 -24.21
N GLU A 46 7.08 -5.50 -24.39
CA GLU A 46 6.88 -4.18 -23.77
C GLU A 46 6.45 -4.27 -22.31
N THR A 47 6.62 -3.18 -21.58
CA THR A 47 5.92 -2.93 -20.32
C THR A 47 4.86 -1.86 -20.55
N LEU A 48 3.59 -2.27 -20.45
CA LEU A 48 2.44 -1.38 -20.47
C LEU A 48 1.96 -1.15 -19.04
N ALA A 49 1.96 0.09 -18.56
CA ALA A 49 1.32 0.43 -17.30
C ALA A 49 -0.14 0.81 -17.51
N ILE A 50 -1.02 0.34 -16.64
CA ILE A 50 -2.42 0.76 -16.54
C ILE A 50 -2.58 1.48 -15.21
N VAL A 51 -2.85 2.79 -15.25
CA VAL A 51 -2.92 3.65 -14.07
C VAL A 51 -4.30 4.30 -13.91
N GLY A 52 -4.62 4.73 -12.70
CA GLY A 52 -5.88 5.42 -12.37
C GLY A 52 -6.29 5.17 -10.93
N GLU A 53 -7.31 5.88 -10.46
CA GLU A 53 -7.85 5.74 -9.11
C GLU A 53 -8.40 4.34 -8.83
N SER A 54 -8.54 3.99 -7.54
CA SER A 54 -9.24 2.76 -7.13
C SER A 54 -10.66 2.75 -7.70
N GLY A 55 -11.10 1.58 -8.19
CA GLY A 55 -12.41 1.44 -8.83
C GLY A 55 -12.48 1.99 -10.28
N SER A 56 -11.37 2.41 -10.90
CA SER A 56 -11.39 2.86 -12.31
C SER A 56 -11.52 1.73 -13.35
N GLY A 57 -11.53 0.45 -12.92
CA GLY A 57 -11.74 -0.70 -13.80
C GLY A 57 -10.47 -1.46 -14.21
N LYS A 58 -9.27 -1.05 -13.76
CA LYS A 58 -7.96 -1.63 -14.14
C LYS A 58 -7.92 -3.15 -13.99
N SER A 59 -8.06 -3.64 -12.76
CA SER A 59 -8.02 -5.08 -12.44
C SER A 59 -9.18 -5.82 -13.09
N GLN A 60 -10.37 -5.20 -13.16
CA GLN A 60 -11.55 -5.82 -13.77
C GLN A 60 -11.38 -6.03 -15.28
N THR A 61 -10.64 -5.15 -15.95
CA THR A 61 -10.26 -5.33 -17.37
C THR A 61 -9.45 -6.62 -17.55
N MET A 62 -8.40 -6.81 -16.76
CA MET A 62 -7.55 -8.00 -16.88
C MET A 62 -8.27 -9.27 -16.42
N MET A 63 -9.05 -9.20 -15.34
CA MET A 63 -9.88 -10.32 -14.89
C MET A 63 -10.92 -10.72 -15.94
N GLY A 64 -11.51 -9.76 -16.65
CA GLY A 64 -12.44 -10.01 -17.75
C GLY A 64 -11.77 -10.76 -18.91
N ILE A 65 -10.58 -10.34 -19.33
CA ILE A 65 -9.78 -11.00 -20.36
C ILE A 65 -9.43 -12.45 -19.96
N MET A 66 -9.08 -12.65 -18.68
CA MET A 66 -8.70 -13.94 -18.13
C MET A 66 -9.89 -14.84 -17.77
N GLY A 67 -11.14 -14.35 -17.91
CA GLY A 67 -12.33 -15.10 -17.48
C GLY A 67 -12.36 -15.39 -15.97
N LEU A 68 -11.88 -14.44 -15.16
CA LEU A 68 -11.77 -14.53 -13.70
C LEU A 68 -12.74 -13.59 -12.96
N LEU A 69 -13.72 -13.02 -13.66
CA LEU A 69 -14.74 -12.19 -13.03
C LEU A 69 -15.56 -12.98 -12.01
N ALA A 70 -16.11 -12.28 -11.02
CA ALA A 70 -17.07 -12.85 -10.09
C ALA A 70 -18.31 -13.40 -10.85
N LYS A 71 -19.07 -14.30 -10.23
CA LYS A 71 -20.22 -15.00 -10.87
C LYS A 71 -21.28 -14.06 -11.45
N ASN A 72 -21.45 -12.88 -10.86
CA ASN A 72 -22.37 -11.84 -11.32
C ASN A 72 -21.72 -10.87 -12.33
N GLY A 73 -20.45 -11.11 -12.74
CA GLY A 73 -19.73 -10.30 -13.70
C GLY A 73 -19.80 -10.87 -15.12
N ARG A 74 -19.86 -9.98 -16.11
CA ARG A 74 -19.86 -10.32 -17.54
C ARG A 74 -18.88 -9.43 -18.30
N ALA A 75 -18.08 -10.05 -19.19
CA ALA A 75 -17.26 -9.35 -20.16
C ALA A 75 -17.88 -9.49 -21.55
N THR A 76 -17.85 -8.41 -22.33
CA THR A 76 -18.27 -8.34 -23.75
C THR A 76 -17.27 -7.52 -24.54
N GLY A 77 -17.39 -7.53 -25.87
CA GLY A 77 -16.40 -6.95 -26.78
C GLY A 77 -15.44 -8.02 -27.29
N SER A 78 -14.18 -7.66 -27.54
CA SER A 78 -13.16 -8.58 -28.04
C SER A 78 -11.85 -8.43 -27.27
N ALA A 79 -11.20 -9.54 -26.95
CA ALA A 79 -9.82 -9.62 -26.46
C ALA A 79 -9.12 -10.77 -27.16
N SER A 80 -8.24 -10.46 -28.10
CA SER A 80 -7.57 -11.44 -28.95
C SER A 80 -6.10 -11.58 -28.56
N TYR A 81 -5.70 -12.80 -28.16
CA TYR A 81 -4.31 -13.16 -27.92
C TYR A 81 -3.75 -13.88 -29.15
N ARG A 82 -2.74 -13.29 -29.81
CA ARG A 82 -2.15 -13.80 -31.06
C ARG A 82 -3.21 -14.24 -32.09
N GLY A 83 -4.29 -13.45 -32.24
CA GLY A 83 -5.41 -13.74 -33.14
C GLY A 83 -6.46 -14.71 -32.61
N LYS A 84 -6.27 -15.32 -31.43
CA LYS A 84 -7.28 -16.18 -30.77
C LYS A 84 -8.14 -15.32 -29.84
N GLU A 85 -9.45 -15.27 -30.11
CA GLU A 85 -10.42 -14.57 -29.25
C GLU A 85 -10.48 -15.28 -27.88
N LEU A 86 -10.49 -14.50 -26.79
CA LEU A 86 -10.53 -15.02 -25.41
C LEU A 86 -11.90 -14.84 -24.77
N ILE A 87 -12.62 -13.76 -25.10
CA ILE A 87 -13.94 -13.49 -24.51
C ILE A 87 -14.96 -14.47 -25.06
N GLY A 88 -15.66 -15.15 -24.15
CA GLY A 88 -16.65 -16.16 -24.52
C GLY A 88 -16.08 -17.55 -24.83
N LEU A 89 -14.75 -17.75 -24.74
CA LEU A 89 -14.19 -19.09 -24.89
C LEU A 89 -14.70 -20.05 -23.81
N PRO A 90 -14.97 -21.32 -24.19
CA PRO A 90 -15.19 -22.37 -23.19
C PRO A 90 -14.01 -22.47 -22.22
N MET A 91 -14.30 -22.73 -20.93
CA MET A 91 -13.32 -22.80 -19.87
C MET A 91 -12.11 -23.70 -20.19
N LYS A 92 -12.37 -24.85 -20.83
CA LYS A 92 -11.32 -25.80 -21.23
C LYS A 92 -10.32 -25.20 -22.23
N GLU A 93 -10.80 -24.38 -23.17
CA GLU A 93 -9.96 -23.74 -24.17
C GLU A 93 -9.24 -22.51 -23.58
N LEU A 94 -9.93 -21.72 -22.75
CA LEU A 94 -9.33 -20.59 -22.06
C LEU A 94 -8.19 -21.03 -21.14
N ASN A 95 -8.32 -22.20 -20.49
CA ASN A 95 -7.27 -22.79 -19.66
C ASN A 95 -6.00 -23.16 -20.45
N THR A 96 -6.04 -23.28 -21.78
CA THR A 96 -4.80 -23.47 -22.57
C THR A 96 -3.97 -22.17 -22.69
N VAL A 97 -4.59 -21.03 -22.40
CA VAL A 97 -3.96 -19.71 -22.47
C VAL A 97 -3.62 -19.19 -21.08
N ARG A 98 -4.62 -19.15 -20.17
CA ARG A 98 -4.43 -18.65 -18.80
C ARG A 98 -3.58 -19.62 -17.97
N GLY A 99 -2.62 -19.10 -17.24
CA GLY A 99 -1.66 -19.89 -16.45
C GLY A 99 -0.53 -20.52 -17.28
N ALA A 100 -0.66 -20.54 -18.63
CA ALA A 100 0.37 -21.05 -19.54
C ALA A 100 1.01 -19.94 -20.38
N LYS A 101 0.21 -19.09 -20.99
CA LYS A 101 0.64 -18.03 -21.92
C LYS A 101 0.42 -16.64 -21.38
N ILE A 102 -0.65 -16.46 -20.65
CA ILE A 102 -0.95 -15.23 -19.90
C ILE A 102 -1.09 -15.61 -18.43
N THR A 103 -0.28 -15.02 -17.58
CA THR A 103 -0.29 -15.26 -16.12
C THR A 103 -0.55 -13.97 -15.37
N MET A 104 -1.00 -14.07 -14.13
CA MET A 104 -1.34 -12.91 -13.31
C MET A 104 -0.79 -13.05 -11.89
N ILE A 105 -0.17 -11.99 -11.42
CA ILE A 105 0.15 -11.76 -10.01
C ILE A 105 -0.98 -10.89 -9.44
N PHE A 106 -1.66 -11.38 -8.41
CA PHE A 106 -2.77 -10.68 -7.78
C PHE A 106 -2.29 -9.72 -6.70
N GLN A 107 -3.10 -8.73 -6.38
CA GLN A 107 -2.81 -7.63 -5.46
C GLN A 107 -2.43 -8.11 -4.04
N GLU A 108 -3.08 -9.16 -3.52
CA GLU A 108 -2.88 -9.63 -2.15
C GLU A 108 -2.17 -10.99 -2.08
N PRO A 109 -0.90 -11.05 -1.62
CA PRO A 109 -0.18 -12.32 -1.45
C PRO A 109 -0.81 -13.28 -0.44
N MET A 110 -1.52 -12.73 0.56
CA MET A 110 -2.14 -13.53 1.63
C MET A 110 -3.32 -14.35 1.17
N THR A 111 -4.08 -13.86 0.19
CA THR A 111 -5.26 -14.51 -0.37
C THR A 111 -4.94 -15.33 -1.62
N SER A 112 -3.79 -15.05 -2.26
CA SER A 112 -3.36 -15.70 -3.51
C SER A 112 -2.60 -17.01 -3.29
N LEU A 113 -1.97 -17.18 -2.12
CA LEU A 113 -1.29 -18.41 -1.75
C LEU A 113 -2.16 -19.22 -0.78
N ASP A 114 -2.36 -20.51 -1.06
CA ASP A 114 -3.10 -21.40 -0.17
C ASP A 114 -2.27 -21.69 1.10
N PRO A 115 -2.77 -21.32 2.29
CA PRO A 115 -2.03 -21.51 3.54
C PRO A 115 -1.82 -22.97 3.93
N LEU A 116 -2.56 -23.91 3.33
CA LEU A 116 -2.53 -25.34 3.64
C LEU A 116 -1.48 -26.12 2.85
N TYR A 117 -0.89 -25.51 1.80
CA TYR A 117 0.11 -26.16 0.95
C TYR A 117 1.46 -25.46 1.00
N THR A 118 2.52 -26.24 0.87
CA THR A 118 3.88 -25.72 0.77
C THR A 118 4.06 -24.91 -0.51
N ILE A 119 4.97 -23.92 -0.49
CA ILE A 119 5.23 -23.06 -1.65
C ILE A 119 5.75 -23.87 -2.85
N GLY A 120 6.57 -24.89 -2.61
CA GLY A 120 7.06 -25.75 -3.67
C GLY A 120 5.96 -26.52 -4.38
N ARG A 121 4.93 -26.97 -3.65
CA ARG A 121 3.75 -27.61 -4.25
C ARG A 121 2.97 -26.64 -5.11
N GLN A 122 2.72 -25.43 -4.62
CA GLN A 122 1.95 -24.41 -5.34
C GLN A 122 2.63 -23.94 -6.63
N ILE A 123 3.98 -23.88 -6.65
CA ILE A 123 4.74 -23.56 -7.88
C ILE A 123 4.75 -24.75 -8.84
N ALA A 124 4.84 -25.98 -8.35
CA ALA A 124 4.88 -27.18 -9.17
C ALA A 124 3.53 -27.52 -9.84
N GLU A 125 2.43 -27.22 -9.18
CA GLU A 125 1.07 -27.56 -9.66
C GLU A 125 0.74 -26.99 -11.05
N PRO A 126 0.95 -25.70 -11.37
CA PRO A 126 0.78 -25.16 -12.72
C PRO A 126 1.64 -25.84 -13.77
N ILE A 127 2.86 -26.28 -13.40
CA ILE A 127 3.77 -26.99 -14.32
C ILE A 127 3.17 -28.34 -14.70
N VAL A 128 2.77 -29.13 -13.71
CA VAL A 128 2.13 -30.44 -13.96
C VAL A 128 0.85 -30.29 -14.77
N TYR A 129 0.02 -29.29 -14.42
CA TYR A 129 -1.27 -29.08 -15.09
C TYR A 129 -1.11 -28.71 -16.57
N HIS A 130 -0.16 -27.84 -16.92
CA HIS A 130 -0.03 -27.30 -18.29
C HIS A 130 0.99 -28.04 -19.15
N ARG A 131 2.08 -28.54 -18.56
CA ARG A 131 3.15 -29.23 -19.29
C ARG A 131 3.09 -30.76 -19.15
N GLY A 132 2.31 -31.27 -18.18
CA GLY A 132 2.35 -32.67 -17.81
C GLY A 132 3.63 -33.04 -17.06
N GLY A 133 3.96 -34.31 -17.03
CA GLY A 133 5.15 -34.84 -16.34
C GLY A 133 4.90 -35.21 -14.88
N SER A 134 5.94 -35.59 -14.18
CA SER A 134 5.88 -36.01 -12.79
C SER A 134 5.95 -34.80 -11.86
N PHE A 135 5.35 -34.95 -10.68
CA PHE A 135 5.46 -33.90 -9.63
C PHE A 135 6.90 -33.70 -9.13
N ALA A 136 7.75 -34.73 -9.23
CA ALA A 136 9.17 -34.65 -8.88
C ALA A 136 9.96 -33.74 -9.84
N GLU A 137 9.72 -33.85 -11.14
CA GLU A 137 10.32 -32.97 -12.17
C GLU A 137 9.81 -31.52 -11.99
N ALA A 138 8.50 -31.35 -11.79
CA ALA A 138 7.92 -30.03 -11.53
C ALA A 138 8.48 -29.38 -10.25
N LYS A 139 8.75 -30.18 -9.20
CA LYS A 139 9.38 -29.69 -7.96
C LYS A 139 10.83 -29.27 -8.17
N ALA A 140 11.59 -29.98 -9.02
CA ALA A 140 12.94 -29.55 -9.39
C ALA A 140 12.91 -28.17 -10.10
N ARG A 141 11.97 -27.99 -11.05
CA ARG A 141 11.77 -26.70 -11.71
C ARG A 141 11.31 -25.61 -10.73
N ALA A 142 10.47 -25.95 -9.76
CA ALA A 142 10.07 -25.00 -8.70
C ALA A 142 11.26 -24.53 -7.86
N LEU A 143 12.24 -25.40 -7.60
CA LEU A 143 13.48 -25.04 -6.91
C LEU A 143 14.30 -24.02 -7.71
N GLU A 144 14.49 -24.27 -9.02
CA GLU A 144 15.18 -23.32 -9.91
C GLU A 144 14.48 -21.94 -9.95
N LEU A 145 13.14 -21.93 -9.95
CA LEU A 145 12.36 -20.70 -9.93
C LEU A 145 12.51 -19.96 -8.61
N LEU A 146 12.55 -20.65 -7.47
CA LEU A 146 12.81 -20.04 -6.16
C LEU A 146 14.22 -19.42 -6.08
N GLU A 147 15.22 -20.06 -6.66
CA GLU A 147 16.57 -19.51 -6.82
C GLU A 147 16.56 -18.25 -7.69
N LEU A 148 15.88 -18.33 -8.84
CA LEU A 148 15.76 -17.24 -9.81
C LEU A 148 15.12 -15.98 -9.22
N VAL A 149 14.09 -16.14 -8.38
CA VAL A 149 13.45 -15.00 -7.70
C VAL A 149 14.17 -14.57 -6.42
N GLY A 150 15.29 -15.20 -6.08
CA GLY A 150 16.15 -14.84 -4.96
C GLY A 150 15.55 -15.14 -3.58
N ILE A 151 14.89 -16.30 -3.42
CA ILE A 151 14.50 -16.82 -2.11
C ILE A 151 15.75 -17.35 -1.39
N PRO A 152 16.06 -16.89 -0.16
CA PRO A 152 17.18 -17.42 0.62
C PRO A 152 16.96 -18.91 0.97
N GLU A 153 18.02 -19.73 0.93
CA GLU A 153 17.96 -21.17 1.25
C GLU A 153 16.82 -21.92 0.52
N PRO A 154 16.73 -21.84 -0.83
CA PRO A 154 15.54 -22.28 -1.57
C PRO A 154 15.27 -23.77 -1.38
N ALA A 155 16.32 -24.62 -1.27
CA ALA A 155 16.19 -26.06 -1.01
C ALA A 155 15.50 -26.40 0.32
N ARG A 156 15.68 -25.56 1.34
CA ARG A 156 14.96 -25.67 2.61
C ARG A 156 13.57 -25.06 2.52
N ARG A 157 13.48 -23.83 1.97
CA ARG A 157 12.26 -23.02 1.91
C ARG A 157 11.18 -23.61 0.99
N ILE A 158 11.53 -24.42 0.00
CA ILE A 158 10.56 -25.09 -0.89
C ILE A 158 9.48 -25.87 -0.13
N ASN A 159 9.80 -26.36 1.06
CA ASN A 159 8.87 -27.07 1.93
C ASN A 159 8.17 -26.18 2.97
N SER A 160 8.46 -24.87 2.98
CA SER A 160 7.81 -23.92 3.88
C SER A 160 6.39 -23.61 3.44
N TYR A 161 5.55 -23.21 4.40
CA TYR A 161 4.19 -22.71 4.17
C TYR A 161 4.21 -21.18 4.00
N PRO A 162 3.19 -20.60 3.33
CA PRO A 162 3.14 -19.15 3.10
C PRO A 162 3.26 -18.31 4.38
N HIS A 163 2.69 -18.73 5.49
CA HIS A 163 2.73 -18.00 6.76
C HIS A 163 4.12 -17.96 7.42
N GLU A 164 5.05 -18.83 7.00
CA GLU A 164 6.44 -18.84 7.48
C GLU A 164 7.35 -17.85 6.72
N LEU A 165 6.81 -17.16 5.70
CA LEU A 165 7.53 -16.25 4.83
C LEU A 165 7.18 -14.78 5.13
N SER A 166 8.15 -13.86 4.92
CA SER A 166 7.89 -12.43 4.93
C SER A 166 7.01 -12.00 3.75
N GLY A 167 6.41 -10.78 3.80
CA GLY A 167 5.62 -10.23 2.70
C GLY A 167 6.37 -10.24 1.37
N GLY A 168 7.59 -9.73 1.34
CA GLY A 168 8.43 -9.72 0.14
C GLY A 168 8.81 -11.12 -0.35
N GLN A 169 9.02 -12.09 0.56
CA GLN A 169 9.27 -13.49 0.17
C GLN A 169 8.02 -14.13 -0.44
N ARG A 170 6.83 -13.88 0.10
CA ARG A 170 5.56 -14.34 -0.50
C ARG A 170 5.37 -13.77 -1.90
N GLN A 171 5.67 -12.47 -2.08
CA GLN A 171 5.62 -11.83 -3.39
C GLN A 171 6.56 -12.48 -4.40
N ARG A 172 7.80 -12.79 -4.01
CA ARG A 172 8.76 -13.52 -4.84
C ARG A 172 8.26 -14.93 -5.20
N VAL A 173 7.60 -15.62 -4.26
CA VAL A 173 6.97 -16.93 -4.53
C VAL A 173 5.83 -16.79 -5.54
N MET A 174 4.98 -15.77 -5.45
CA MET A 174 3.93 -15.53 -6.46
C MET A 174 4.52 -15.23 -7.84
N ILE A 175 5.61 -14.46 -7.91
CA ILE A 175 6.34 -14.25 -9.16
C ILE A 175 6.86 -15.57 -9.71
N ALA A 176 7.49 -16.42 -8.88
CA ALA A 176 7.97 -17.75 -9.29
C ALA A 176 6.81 -18.62 -9.83
N MET A 177 5.66 -18.60 -9.17
CA MET A 177 4.46 -19.33 -9.60
C MET A 177 3.92 -18.80 -10.94
N ALA A 178 3.88 -17.49 -11.14
CA ALA A 178 3.46 -16.88 -12.39
C ALA A 178 4.42 -17.21 -13.56
N LEU A 179 5.71 -17.40 -13.29
CA LEU A 179 6.73 -17.74 -14.29
C LEU A 179 6.86 -19.26 -14.56
N ALA A 180 6.11 -20.10 -13.85
CA ALA A 180 6.23 -21.54 -13.88
C ALA A 180 6.17 -22.13 -15.31
N ASN A 181 5.36 -21.54 -16.17
CA ASN A 181 5.16 -21.97 -17.54
C ASN A 181 5.78 -21.04 -18.60
N GLU A 182 6.64 -20.08 -18.21
CA GLU A 182 7.30 -19.12 -19.11
C GLU A 182 6.28 -18.39 -20.00
N PRO A 183 5.45 -17.53 -19.42
CA PRO A 183 4.35 -16.88 -20.13
C PRO A 183 4.86 -15.84 -21.16
N ASP A 184 4.05 -15.58 -22.19
CA ASP A 184 4.28 -14.49 -23.14
C ASP A 184 3.86 -13.12 -22.55
N ILE A 185 2.86 -13.13 -21.62
CA ILE A 185 2.36 -11.94 -20.92
C ILE A 185 2.25 -12.21 -19.43
N LEU A 186 2.86 -11.35 -18.64
CA LEU A 186 2.69 -11.29 -17.19
C LEU A 186 1.86 -10.07 -16.81
N ILE A 187 0.68 -10.28 -16.24
CA ILE A 187 -0.14 -9.24 -15.63
C ILE A 187 0.29 -9.13 -14.17
N ALA A 188 0.76 -7.95 -13.76
CA ALA A 188 1.16 -7.66 -12.40
C ALA A 188 0.18 -6.62 -11.82
N ASP A 189 -0.79 -7.10 -11.03
CA ASP A 189 -1.83 -6.26 -10.43
C ASP A 189 -1.36 -5.79 -9.05
N GLU A 190 -0.92 -4.54 -8.99
CA GLU A 190 -0.34 -3.90 -7.80
C GLU A 190 0.72 -4.77 -7.09
N PRO A 191 1.77 -5.22 -7.79
CA PRO A 191 2.68 -6.24 -7.28
C PRO A 191 3.54 -5.80 -6.10
N THR A 192 3.50 -4.53 -5.73
CA THR A 192 4.30 -3.93 -4.66
C THR A 192 3.46 -3.33 -3.54
N THR A 193 2.13 -3.40 -3.63
CA THR A 193 1.23 -2.89 -2.58
C THR A 193 1.49 -3.60 -1.25
N ALA A 194 1.49 -2.84 -0.16
CA ALA A 194 1.81 -3.28 1.21
C ALA A 194 3.27 -3.77 1.43
N LEU A 195 4.18 -3.49 0.50
CA LEU A 195 5.62 -3.69 0.69
C LEU A 195 6.29 -2.36 1.05
N ASP A 196 7.37 -2.45 1.82
CA ASP A 196 8.21 -1.27 2.06
C ASP A 196 9.00 -0.88 0.79
N VAL A 197 9.41 0.38 0.73
CA VAL A 197 10.03 1.00 -0.46
C VAL A 197 11.25 0.23 -0.94
N THR A 198 12.07 -0.31 -0.03
CA THR A 198 13.27 -1.06 -0.37
C THR A 198 12.93 -2.39 -1.04
N ILE A 199 11.96 -3.14 -0.49
CA ILE A 199 11.47 -4.40 -1.08
C ILE A 199 10.74 -4.13 -2.40
N GLN A 200 9.97 -3.04 -2.48
CA GLN A 200 9.29 -2.60 -3.70
C GLN A 200 10.29 -2.41 -4.86
N ALA A 201 11.37 -1.65 -4.64
CA ALA A 201 12.43 -1.46 -5.64
C ALA A 201 13.04 -2.80 -6.08
N GLN A 202 13.37 -3.69 -5.12
CA GLN A 202 13.90 -5.02 -5.43
C GLN A 202 12.95 -5.89 -6.26
N ILE A 203 11.63 -5.82 -6.01
CA ILE A 203 10.62 -6.58 -6.79
C ILE A 203 10.52 -6.03 -8.21
N LEU A 204 10.57 -4.71 -8.39
CA LEU A 204 10.54 -4.08 -9.71
C LEU A 204 11.79 -4.43 -10.53
N ASP A 205 12.99 -4.35 -9.94
CA ASP A 205 14.24 -4.75 -10.58
C ASP A 205 14.21 -6.24 -10.96
N LEU A 206 13.67 -7.08 -10.08
CA LEU A 206 13.47 -8.50 -10.37
C LEU A 206 12.55 -8.68 -11.59
N LEU A 207 11.38 -8.05 -11.61
CA LEU A 207 10.43 -8.14 -12.72
C LEU A 207 11.06 -7.66 -14.04
N LYS A 208 11.84 -6.57 -14.01
CA LYS A 208 12.56 -6.04 -15.17
C LYS A 208 13.61 -7.04 -15.70
N SER A 209 14.39 -7.64 -14.80
CA SER A 209 15.38 -8.65 -15.17
C SER A 209 14.74 -9.90 -15.76
N LEU A 210 13.60 -10.34 -15.19
CA LEU A 210 12.85 -11.49 -15.67
C LEU A 210 12.17 -11.21 -17.02
N GLN A 211 11.65 -10.01 -17.22
CA GLN A 211 11.11 -9.57 -18.51
C GLN A 211 12.16 -9.66 -19.61
N GLN A 212 13.36 -9.15 -19.36
CA GLN A 212 14.47 -9.21 -20.31
C GLN A 212 14.92 -10.64 -20.57
N LYS A 213 15.00 -11.47 -19.52
CA LYS A 213 15.45 -12.86 -19.61
C LYS A 213 14.50 -13.74 -20.43
N PHE A 214 13.19 -13.57 -20.25
CA PHE A 214 12.16 -14.39 -20.90
C PHE A 214 11.56 -13.75 -22.15
N GLY A 215 11.85 -12.47 -22.43
CA GLY A 215 11.26 -11.73 -23.55
C GLY A 215 9.76 -11.52 -23.44
N MET A 216 9.20 -11.66 -22.25
CA MET A 216 7.74 -11.52 -22.00
C MET A 216 7.31 -10.06 -21.97
N ALA A 217 6.04 -9.80 -22.32
CA ALA A 217 5.42 -8.52 -22.05
C ALA A 217 4.95 -8.44 -20.59
N VAL A 218 4.98 -7.25 -20.01
CA VAL A 218 4.47 -7.00 -18.66
C VAL A 218 3.34 -5.99 -18.72
N VAL A 219 2.17 -6.33 -18.19
CA VAL A 219 1.07 -5.39 -17.94
C VAL A 219 1.09 -5.05 -16.46
N LEU A 220 1.59 -3.86 -16.14
CA LEU A 220 1.69 -3.38 -14.75
C LEU A 220 0.46 -2.56 -14.40
N ILE A 221 -0.34 -3.02 -13.47
CA ILE A 221 -1.43 -2.23 -12.88
C ILE A 221 -0.89 -1.63 -11.58
N THR A 222 -0.97 -0.31 -11.47
CA THR A 222 -0.54 0.41 -10.27
C THR A 222 -1.21 1.79 -10.19
N HIS A 223 -1.27 2.32 -8.99
CA HIS A 223 -1.62 3.72 -8.73
C HIS A 223 -0.38 4.59 -8.47
N ASP A 224 0.82 4.00 -8.42
CA ASP A 224 2.08 4.69 -8.17
C ASP A 224 2.74 5.16 -9.47
N LEU A 225 2.66 6.47 -9.72
CA LEU A 225 3.21 7.10 -10.92
C LEU A 225 4.74 7.14 -10.91
N GLY A 226 5.38 7.14 -9.75
CA GLY A 226 6.83 7.03 -9.64
C GLY A 226 7.33 5.73 -10.25
N ILE A 227 6.71 4.61 -9.89
CA ILE A 227 7.02 3.29 -10.48
C ILE A 227 6.82 3.32 -12.00
N VAL A 228 5.69 3.87 -12.45
CA VAL A 228 5.35 3.91 -13.89
C VAL A 228 6.40 4.64 -14.69
N ARG A 229 6.88 5.78 -14.19
CA ARG A 229 7.87 6.63 -14.87
C ARG A 229 9.17 5.89 -15.19
N HIS A 230 9.59 4.98 -14.31
CA HIS A 230 10.88 4.29 -14.44
C HIS A 230 10.76 2.86 -14.99
N PHE A 231 9.60 2.24 -14.87
CA PHE A 231 9.41 0.85 -15.22
C PHE A 231 8.66 0.64 -16.55
N ALA A 232 7.69 1.50 -16.89
CA ALA A 232 6.84 1.31 -18.06
C ALA A 232 7.37 2.03 -19.31
N SER A 233 7.19 1.41 -20.47
CA SER A 233 7.46 2.02 -21.77
C SER A 233 6.26 2.80 -22.31
N ARG A 234 5.04 2.33 -22.01
CA ARG A 234 3.76 2.95 -22.36
C ARG A 234 2.81 2.97 -21.18
N VAL A 235 1.91 3.93 -21.20
CA VAL A 235 0.91 4.12 -20.13
C VAL A 235 -0.48 4.22 -20.76
N ALA A 236 -1.45 3.55 -20.14
CA ALA A 236 -2.88 3.74 -20.34
C ALA A 236 -3.49 4.29 -19.05
N VAL A 237 -4.06 5.49 -19.12
CA VAL A 237 -4.70 6.16 -17.97
C VAL A 237 -6.19 5.84 -17.98
N MET A 238 -6.68 5.22 -16.92
CA MET A 238 -8.09 4.83 -16.78
C MET A 238 -8.83 5.68 -15.77
N ARG A 239 -10.04 6.08 -16.10
CA ARG A 239 -10.95 6.79 -15.21
C ARG A 239 -12.38 6.28 -15.39
N ARG A 240 -13.05 5.89 -14.31
CA ARG A 240 -14.48 5.47 -14.29
C ARG A 240 -14.86 4.47 -15.40
N GLY A 241 -13.98 3.52 -15.66
CA GLY A 241 -14.19 2.45 -16.63
C GLY A 241 -13.78 2.79 -18.08
N GLU A 242 -13.20 3.94 -18.32
CA GLU A 242 -12.76 4.40 -19.65
C GLU A 242 -11.24 4.62 -19.68
N VAL A 243 -10.61 4.40 -20.82
CA VAL A 243 -9.24 4.83 -21.10
C VAL A 243 -9.30 6.28 -21.60
N VAL A 244 -8.79 7.20 -20.78
CA VAL A 244 -8.84 8.64 -21.08
C VAL A 244 -7.63 9.14 -21.83
N GLU A 245 -6.50 8.45 -21.72
CA GLU A 245 -5.26 8.78 -22.42
C GLU A 245 -4.36 7.54 -22.53
N THR A 246 -3.66 7.39 -23.65
CA THR A 246 -2.65 6.36 -23.87
C THR A 246 -1.49 6.92 -24.67
N GLY A 247 -0.26 6.65 -24.23
CA GLY A 247 0.93 7.16 -24.92
C GLY A 247 2.23 6.55 -24.39
N ALA A 248 3.35 6.97 -24.97
CA ALA A 248 4.66 6.69 -24.42
C ALA A 248 4.77 7.33 -23.02
N THR A 249 5.48 6.68 -22.11
CA THR A 249 5.61 7.16 -20.72
C THR A 249 6.11 8.60 -20.67
N ALA A 250 7.14 8.96 -21.45
CA ALA A 250 7.65 10.32 -21.51
C ALA A 250 6.58 11.35 -21.90
N ASP A 251 5.74 11.03 -22.93
CA ASP A 251 4.70 11.94 -23.39
C ASP A 251 3.61 12.16 -22.34
N ILE A 252 3.18 11.09 -21.66
CA ILE A 252 2.16 11.16 -20.59
C ILE A 252 2.65 12.01 -19.41
N PHE A 253 3.93 11.92 -19.05
CA PHE A 253 4.48 12.66 -17.91
C PHE A 253 4.86 14.11 -18.25
N GLU A 254 5.37 14.37 -19.47
CA GLU A 254 5.86 15.69 -19.85
C GLU A 254 4.80 16.54 -20.56
N ARG A 255 3.90 15.90 -21.30
CA ARG A 255 2.91 16.57 -22.15
C ARG A 255 1.51 15.94 -22.09
N PRO A 256 0.95 15.76 -20.88
CA PRO A 256 -0.37 15.14 -20.71
C PRO A 256 -1.45 15.95 -21.45
N GLN A 257 -2.29 15.27 -22.24
CA GLN A 257 -3.34 15.88 -23.02
C GLN A 257 -4.67 15.92 -22.26
N ALA A 258 -5.00 14.85 -21.51
CA ALA A 258 -6.23 14.77 -20.76
C ALA A 258 -6.16 15.59 -19.46
N ASP A 259 -7.22 16.32 -19.12
CA ASP A 259 -7.30 17.07 -17.85
C ASP A 259 -7.16 16.15 -16.63
N TYR A 260 -7.71 14.94 -16.73
CA TYR A 260 -7.58 13.96 -15.65
C TYR A 260 -6.14 13.50 -15.44
N THR A 261 -5.38 13.27 -16.52
CA THR A 261 -3.96 12.93 -16.44
C THR A 261 -3.18 14.05 -15.77
N ARG A 262 -3.43 15.31 -16.15
CA ARG A 262 -2.83 16.48 -15.48
C ARG A 262 -3.16 16.53 -14.00
N MET A 263 -4.43 16.31 -13.63
CA MET A 263 -4.87 16.25 -12.23
C MET A 263 -4.17 15.11 -11.47
N LEU A 264 -4.07 13.92 -12.08
CA LEU A 264 -3.46 12.75 -11.46
C LEU A 264 -1.96 12.96 -11.20
N LEU A 265 -1.24 13.57 -12.15
CA LEU A 265 0.17 13.92 -12.01
C LEU A 265 0.39 15.04 -10.98
N ALA A 266 -0.53 15.99 -10.86
CA ALA A 266 -0.47 17.07 -9.89
C ALA A 266 -0.89 16.65 -8.47
N ALA A 267 -1.47 15.46 -8.30
CA ALA A 267 -1.95 14.96 -7.01
C ALA A 267 -0.84 14.44 -6.09
N GLU A 268 0.44 14.50 -6.51
CA GLU A 268 1.54 14.18 -5.61
C GLU A 268 1.55 15.14 -4.42
N PRO A 269 1.69 14.61 -3.19
CA PRO A 269 1.79 15.46 -2.01
C PRO A 269 2.92 16.46 -2.17
N SER A 270 2.58 17.73 -2.31
CA SER A 270 3.52 18.81 -2.55
C SER A 270 3.32 19.95 -1.53
N GLY A 271 4.24 20.87 -1.54
CA GLY A 271 4.23 22.02 -0.61
C GLY A 271 4.81 21.66 0.75
N ARG A 272 5.10 22.69 1.52
CA ARG A 272 5.70 22.61 2.85
C ARG A 272 4.86 23.37 3.85
N LYS A 273 4.78 22.85 5.04
CA LYS A 273 4.20 23.51 6.19
C LYS A 273 5.26 24.46 6.80
N ALA A 274 4.82 25.56 7.41
CA ALA A 274 5.69 26.38 8.24
C ALA A 274 6.06 25.62 9.51
N SER A 275 7.36 25.48 9.78
CA SER A 275 7.87 24.84 11.00
C SER A 275 7.51 25.69 12.22
N PRO A 276 7.26 25.08 13.39
CA PRO A 276 7.06 25.83 14.61
C PRO A 276 8.32 26.60 15.00
N PRO A 277 8.21 27.67 15.80
CA PRO A 277 9.37 28.43 16.25
C PRO A 277 10.32 27.56 17.09
N ASP A 278 11.61 27.85 17.03
CA ASP A 278 12.64 27.06 17.73
C ASP A 278 12.44 26.95 19.24
N ASN A 279 11.83 27.96 19.85
CA ASN A 279 11.51 28.02 21.28
C ASN A 279 10.16 27.40 21.64
N ALA A 280 9.47 26.74 20.70
CA ALA A 280 8.20 26.06 21.01
C ALA A 280 8.41 25.01 22.12
N PRO A 281 7.48 24.92 23.11
CA PRO A 281 7.63 24.00 24.22
C PRO A 281 7.56 22.54 23.77
N ILE A 282 8.30 21.67 24.45
CA ILE A 282 8.22 20.23 24.23
C ILE A 282 6.90 19.72 24.84
N ILE A 283 6.04 19.15 24.00
CA ILE A 283 4.74 18.62 24.39
C ILE A 283 4.80 17.12 24.73
N LEU A 284 5.63 16.34 24.00
CA LEU A 284 5.85 14.92 24.25
C LEU A 284 7.34 14.61 24.16
N GLU A 285 7.89 13.92 25.16
CA GLU A 285 9.27 13.49 25.17
C GLU A 285 9.35 12.02 25.54
N GLY A 286 10.11 11.24 24.78
CA GLY A 286 10.56 9.90 25.15
C GLY A 286 12.06 9.91 25.32
N ARG A 287 12.59 9.34 26.42
CA ARG A 287 14.03 9.19 26.65
C ARG A 287 14.37 7.74 26.95
N ASN A 288 15.33 7.20 26.20
CA ASN A 288 15.80 5.82 26.33
C ASN A 288 14.64 4.81 26.31
N VAL A 289 13.67 5.03 25.42
CA VAL A 289 12.48 4.19 25.30
C VAL A 289 12.86 2.84 24.71
N CYS A 290 12.54 1.75 25.42
CA CYS A 290 12.73 0.38 24.94
C CYS A 290 11.42 -0.40 25.05
N VAL A 291 11.17 -1.29 24.07
CA VAL A 291 10.02 -2.20 24.05
C VAL A 291 10.49 -3.61 23.74
N ASP A 292 10.21 -4.53 24.66
CA ASP A 292 10.58 -5.93 24.54
C ASP A 292 9.32 -6.80 24.42
N TYR A 293 9.30 -7.69 23.42
CA TYR A 293 8.29 -8.73 23.26
C TYR A 293 8.87 -10.09 23.69
N ARG A 294 8.11 -10.83 24.48
CA ARG A 294 8.47 -12.21 24.84
C ARG A 294 8.13 -13.13 23.66
N THR A 295 9.14 -13.83 23.15
CA THR A 295 8.98 -14.83 22.09
C THR A 295 9.06 -16.22 22.72
N GLY A 296 8.00 -17.02 22.58
CA GLY A 296 7.96 -18.41 23.06
C GLY A 296 7.39 -18.56 24.48
N GLY A 297 6.22 -19.15 24.55
CA GLY A 297 5.48 -19.50 25.77
C GLY A 297 4.50 -20.61 25.47
N GLY A 298 5.01 -21.78 25.03
CA GLY A 298 4.24 -23.04 25.10
C GLY A 298 4.57 -23.73 26.40
N LEU A 299 3.60 -24.43 27.00
CA LEU A 299 3.71 -25.15 28.30
C LEU A 299 4.94 -26.10 28.42
N PHE A 300 5.71 -26.31 27.34
CA PHE A 300 6.82 -27.28 27.27
C PHE A 300 8.12 -26.75 26.62
N LYS A 301 8.27 -25.41 26.39
CA LYS A 301 9.54 -24.88 25.85
C LYS A 301 10.24 -23.95 26.83
N SER A 302 11.37 -24.41 27.36
CA SER A 302 12.22 -23.75 28.37
C SER A 302 13.13 -22.63 27.81
N ALA A 303 12.90 -22.10 26.62
CA ALA A 303 13.65 -20.97 26.08
C ALA A 303 12.68 -19.85 25.68
N SER A 304 12.35 -18.98 26.63
CA SER A 304 11.71 -17.70 26.32
C SER A 304 12.77 -16.74 25.77
N GLY A 305 12.81 -16.54 24.44
CA GLY A 305 13.57 -15.46 23.84
C GLY A 305 12.86 -14.13 24.07
N THR A 306 13.63 -13.04 24.16
CA THR A 306 13.09 -11.68 24.16
C THR A 306 13.45 -11.03 22.83
N PHE A 307 12.47 -10.51 22.13
CA PHE A 307 12.68 -9.71 20.92
C PHE A 307 12.53 -8.23 21.26
N ARG A 308 13.59 -7.45 21.08
CA ARG A 308 13.60 -6.01 21.32
C ARG A 308 13.15 -5.29 20.07
N ALA A 309 11.93 -4.78 20.08
CA ALA A 309 11.32 -4.10 18.94
C ALA A 309 11.65 -2.61 18.89
N VAL A 310 11.93 -1.98 20.04
CA VAL A 310 12.42 -0.60 20.17
C VAL A 310 13.58 -0.62 21.15
N ASP A 311 14.71 -0.06 20.75
CA ASP A 311 15.96 -0.12 21.48
C ASP A 311 16.57 1.26 21.65
N ASP A 312 16.46 1.81 22.87
CA ASP A 312 17.11 3.06 23.29
C ASP A 312 16.74 4.30 22.45
N ILE A 313 15.45 4.50 22.19
CA ILE A 313 14.97 5.63 21.40
C ILE A 313 14.75 6.86 22.28
N THR A 314 15.34 7.98 21.86
CA THR A 314 15.08 9.31 22.44
C THR A 314 14.54 10.25 21.38
N LEU A 315 13.39 10.89 21.66
CA LEU A 315 12.76 11.87 20.77
C LEU A 315 12.07 12.99 21.57
N ARG A 316 11.92 14.16 20.94
CA ARG A 316 11.25 15.33 21.52
C ARG A 316 10.35 15.99 20.49
N LEU A 317 9.04 15.94 20.74
CA LEU A 317 8.03 16.59 19.93
C LEU A 317 7.72 17.97 20.51
N LYS A 318 7.91 19.04 19.72
CA LYS A 318 7.53 20.39 20.07
C LYS A 318 6.04 20.62 19.76
N GLN A 319 5.41 21.58 20.44
CA GLN A 319 4.06 22.00 20.12
C GLN A 319 3.96 22.52 18.68
N GLY A 320 2.92 22.10 17.95
CA GLY A 320 2.71 22.44 16.55
C GLY A 320 3.66 21.73 15.56
N GLN A 321 4.62 20.93 16.03
CA GLN A 321 5.57 20.19 15.19
C GLN A 321 4.97 18.92 14.63
N THR A 322 5.47 18.51 13.45
CA THR A 322 5.29 17.16 12.92
C THR A 322 6.65 16.43 12.86
N ILE A 323 6.78 15.34 13.62
CA ILE A 323 7.91 14.41 13.48
C ILE A 323 7.48 13.28 12.54
N GLY A 324 8.17 13.15 11.42
CA GLY A 324 8.03 12.00 10.51
C GLY A 324 8.90 10.84 10.97
N ILE A 325 8.34 9.63 11.05
CA ILE A 325 9.09 8.42 11.35
C ILE A 325 9.04 7.49 10.15
N VAL A 326 10.22 7.18 9.58
CA VAL A 326 10.38 6.35 8.38
C VAL A 326 11.27 5.13 8.65
N GLY A 327 11.20 4.13 7.79
CA GLY A 327 11.99 2.90 7.84
C GLY A 327 11.22 1.70 7.31
N GLU A 328 11.90 0.57 7.11
CA GLU A 328 11.33 -0.67 6.62
C GLU A 328 10.22 -1.22 7.53
N SER A 329 9.39 -2.12 6.98
CA SER A 329 8.40 -2.86 7.78
C SER A 329 9.12 -3.65 8.89
N GLY A 330 8.56 -3.62 10.10
CA GLY A 330 9.19 -4.27 11.26
C GLY A 330 10.34 -3.49 11.91
N SER A 331 10.67 -2.26 11.46
CA SER A 331 11.73 -1.43 12.09
C SER A 331 11.35 -0.86 13.47
N GLY A 332 10.11 -1.07 13.94
CA GLY A 332 9.67 -0.65 15.27
C GLY A 332 8.85 0.64 15.34
N LYS A 333 8.54 1.30 14.21
CA LYS A 333 7.81 2.59 14.12
C LYS A 333 6.48 2.60 14.88
N SER A 334 5.57 1.71 14.49
CA SER A 334 4.23 1.60 15.12
C SER A 334 4.33 1.18 16.60
N THR A 335 5.33 0.34 16.94
CA THR A 335 5.61 -0.05 18.31
C THR A 335 6.04 1.16 19.14
N LEU A 336 6.93 2.01 18.62
CA LEU A 336 7.35 3.25 19.26
C LEU A 336 6.16 4.20 19.48
N GLY A 337 5.34 4.43 18.45
CA GLY A 337 4.15 5.27 18.56
C GLY A 337 3.20 4.78 19.67
N ARG A 338 2.91 3.48 19.71
CA ARG A 338 2.05 2.89 20.75
C ARG A 338 2.68 2.94 22.14
N ALA A 339 4.01 2.81 22.25
CA ALA A 339 4.75 2.93 23.51
C ALA A 339 4.67 4.35 24.09
N LEU A 340 4.86 5.37 23.26
CA LEU A 340 4.75 6.78 23.66
C LEU A 340 3.37 7.14 24.21
N LEU A 341 2.30 6.52 23.69
CA LEU A 341 0.94 6.64 24.22
C LEU A 341 0.63 5.71 25.39
N LYS A 342 1.61 4.96 25.91
CA LYS A 342 1.41 3.96 26.99
C LYS A 342 0.32 2.94 26.64
N LEU A 343 0.19 2.58 25.34
CA LEU A 343 -0.66 1.49 24.87
C LEU A 343 0.06 0.14 24.95
N LEU A 344 1.40 0.16 25.00
CA LEU A 344 2.28 -0.99 25.21
C LEU A 344 3.18 -0.74 26.41
N PRO A 345 3.57 -1.79 27.16
CA PRO A 345 4.62 -1.70 28.16
C PRO A 345 5.94 -1.25 27.52
N ALA A 346 6.57 -0.26 28.09
CA ALA A 346 7.86 0.26 27.67
C ALA A 346 8.68 0.64 28.91
N SER A 347 9.99 0.47 28.83
CA SER A 347 10.96 1.05 29.77
C SER A 347 11.49 2.37 29.23
N GLY A 348 12.22 3.12 30.05
CA GLY A 348 12.66 4.49 29.76
C GLY A 348 11.67 5.52 30.33
N HIS A 349 11.90 6.78 30.00
CA HIS A 349 11.11 7.90 30.51
C HIS A 349 10.21 8.46 29.41
N ILE A 350 8.92 8.65 29.72
CA ILE A 350 7.95 9.29 28.82
C ILE A 350 7.31 10.46 29.58
N ARG A 351 7.41 11.65 29.01
CA ARG A 351 6.86 12.87 29.59
C ARG A 351 5.87 13.51 28.60
N PHE A 352 4.69 13.80 29.09
CA PHE A 352 3.69 14.58 28.36
C PHE A 352 3.54 15.94 29.05
N GLU A 353 3.81 17.01 28.30
CA GLU A 353 3.95 18.37 28.84
C GLU A 353 4.93 18.42 30.02
N LYS A 354 4.43 18.71 31.22
CA LYS A 354 5.24 18.76 32.45
C LYS A 354 5.15 17.48 33.31
N THR A 355 4.31 16.51 32.89
CA THR A 355 3.99 15.32 33.69
C THR A 355 4.81 14.12 33.18
N ASP A 356 5.59 13.50 34.07
CA ASP A 356 6.19 12.19 33.79
C ASP A 356 5.10 11.12 33.90
N ILE A 357 4.89 10.39 32.79
CA ILE A 357 3.87 9.36 32.66
C ILE A 357 4.46 7.95 32.59
N SER A 358 5.78 7.81 32.83
CA SER A 358 6.51 6.55 32.67
C SER A 358 5.88 5.41 33.44
N ASP A 359 5.48 5.65 34.68
CA ASP A 359 4.91 4.66 35.60
C ASP A 359 3.37 4.69 35.65
N PHE A 360 2.71 5.49 34.82
CA PHE A 360 1.25 5.59 34.83
C PHE A 360 0.59 4.28 34.40
N GLY A 361 -0.27 3.76 35.26
CA GLY A 361 -1.18 2.67 34.93
C GLY A 361 -2.40 3.15 34.14
N ARG A 362 -3.29 2.21 33.79
CA ARG A 362 -4.47 2.49 32.94
C ARG A 362 -5.38 3.61 33.49
N SER A 363 -5.60 3.65 34.81
CA SER A 363 -6.47 4.64 35.44
C SER A 363 -5.86 6.05 35.38
N ALA A 364 -4.56 6.18 35.68
CA ALA A 364 -3.85 7.46 35.62
C ALA A 364 -3.72 7.99 34.18
N MET A 365 -3.56 7.09 33.19
CA MET A 365 -3.53 7.46 31.78
C MET A 365 -4.90 7.87 31.19
N ARG A 366 -6.01 7.45 31.79
CA ARG A 366 -7.35 7.68 31.24
C ARG A 366 -7.64 9.16 30.93
N PRO A 367 -7.40 10.14 31.83
CA PRO A 367 -7.60 11.55 31.50
C PRO A 367 -6.73 12.03 30.34
N LEU A 368 -5.45 11.63 30.30
CA LEU A 368 -4.49 12.05 29.28
C LEU A 368 -4.78 11.49 27.90
N ARG A 369 -5.50 10.36 27.81
CA ARG A 369 -5.89 9.77 26.53
C ARG A 369 -6.84 10.66 25.73
N GLN A 370 -7.56 11.60 26.35
CA GLN A 370 -8.29 12.62 25.64
C GLN A 370 -7.33 13.54 24.84
N GLU A 371 -6.19 13.87 25.45
CA GLU A 371 -5.23 14.82 24.89
C GLU A 371 -4.22 14.17 23.93
N MET A 372 -4.10 12.84 23.97
CA MET A 372 -3.18 12.05 23.14
C MET A 372 -3.94 10.97 22.38
N GLN A 373 -4.06 11.10 21.07
CA GLN A 373 -4.85 10.20 20.23
C GLN A 373 -3.99 9.42 19.25
N LEU A 374 -4.52 8.28 18.78
CA LEU A 374 -3.92 7.42 17.76
C LEU A 374 -4.91 7.21 16.61
N VAL A 375 -4.47 7.47 15.39
CA VAL A 375 -5.12 7.02 14.16
C VAL A 375 -4.38 5.79 13.68
N PHE A 376 -5.07 4.65 13.61
CA PHE A 376 -4.48 3.36 13.26
C PHE A 376 -4.26 3.20 11.76
N GLN A 377 -3.33 2.33 11.39
CA GLN A 377 -2.97 1.98 10.01
C GLN A 377 -4.14 1.41 9.19
N ASP A 378 -4.94 0.55 9.80
CA ASP A 378 -6.08 -0.11 9.15
C ASP A 378 -7.40 0.57 9.55
N PRO A 379 -8.00 1.38 8.65
CA PRO A 379 -9.30 2.00 8.92
C PRO A 379 -10.45 0.96 8.94
N TYR A 380 -10.28 -0.21 8.28
CA TYR A 380 -11.30 -1.28 8.31
C TYR A 380 -11.34 -1.96 9.68
N GLY A 381 -10.19 -2.37 10.20
CA GLY A 381 -10.09 -3.03 11.50
C GLY A 381 -10.30 -2.10 12.68
N SER A 382 -10.09 -0.78 12.51
CA SER A 382 -10.22 0.20 13.58
C SER A 382 -11.64 0.73 13.80
N LEU A 383 -12.55 0.56 12.84
CA LEU A 383 -13.94 0.98 12.92
C LEU A 383 -14.86 -0.24 13.12
N SER A 384 -15.69 -0.22 14.17
CA SER A 384 -16.62 -1.31 14.44
C SER A 384 -17.67 -1.44 13.31
N PRO A 385 -17.76 -2.59 12.61
CA PRO A 385 -18.73 -2.76 11.52
C PRO A 385 -20.19 -2.81 12.00
N ARG A 386 -20.41 -2.93 13.31
CA ARG A 386 -21.72 -3.06 13.95
C ARG A 386 -22.26 -1.74 14.51
N GLN A 387 -21.47 -0.67 14.47
CA GLN A 387 -21.83 0.65 14.96
C GLN A 387 -22.00 1.61 13.80
N THR A 388 -22.89 2.57 13.96
CA THR A 388 -23.01 3.69 13.03
C THR A 388 -21.81 4.62 13.14
N VAL A 389 -21.55 5.38 12.09
CA VAL A 389 -20.46 6.38 12.07
C VAL A 389 -20.59 7.37 13.22
N GLY A 390 -21.82 7.81 13.55
CA GLY A 390 -22.07 8.71 14.68
C GLY A 390 -21.69 8.09 16.03
N GLU A 391 -22.04 6.82 16.24
CA GLU A 391 -21.65 6.08 17.47
C GLU A 391 -20.13 5.92 17.57
N ILE A 392 -19.45 5.56 16.47
CA ILE A 392 -18.00 5.41 16.42
C ILE A 392 -17.29 6.74 16.75
N ILE A 393 -17.70 7.84 16.14
CA ILE A 393 -17.08 9.15 16.36
C ILE A 393 -17.29 9.60 17.82
N THR A 394 -18.48 9.39 18.38
CA THR A 394 -18.82 9.86 19.74
C THR A 394 -18.39 8.91 20.84
N GLU A 395 -17.83 7.72 20.55
CA GLU A 395 -17.43 6.73 21.56
C GLU A 395 -16.53 7.33 22.65
N GLY A 396 -15.55 8.13 22.25
CA GLY A 396 -14.64 8.81 23.20
C GLY A 396 -15.36 9.77 24.16
N LEU A 397 -16.43 10.42 23.71
CA LEU A 397 -17.21 11.34 24.55
C LEU A 397 -17.96 10.62 25.68
N TYR A 398 -18.41 9.37 25.46
CA TYR A 398 -19.03 8.58 26.53
C TYR A 398 -18.07 8.29 27.68
N VAL A 399 -16.78 8.21 27.38
CA VAL A 399 -15.73 7.90 28.35
C VAL A 399 -15.21 9.14 29.07
N HIS A 400 -14.99 10.24 28.31
CA HIS A 400 -14.30 11.43 28.80
C HIS A 400 -15.26 12.55 29.22
N GLU A 401 -16.45 12.62 28.61
CA GLU A 401 -17.47 13.63 28.90
C GLU A 401 -18.85 12.96 29.12
N PRO A 402 -18.99 12.07 30.12
CA PRO A 402 -20.21 11.27 30.32
C PRO A 402 -21.45 12.14 30.63
N GLN A 403 -21.24 13.37 31.09
CA GLN A 403 -22.31 14.34 31.40
C GLN A 403 -23.02 14.91 30.18
N LEU A 404 -22.44 14.76 28.97
CA LEU A 404 -23.05 15.29 27.76
C LEU A 404 -24.36 14.57 27.42
N SER A 405 -25.37 15.32 27.03
CA SER A 405 -26.62 14.78 26.52
C SER A 405 -26.41 14.08 25.16
N ARG A 406 -27.35 13.21 24.80
CA ARG A 406 -27.37 12.58 23.47
C ARG A 406 -27.38 13.61 22.34
N ALA A 407 -28.22 14.66 22.48
CA ALA A 407 -28.31 15.72 21.50
C ALA A 407 -26.99 16.48 21.32
N GLU A 408 -26.29 16.73 22.42
CA GLU A 408 -24.99 17.42 22.38
C GLU A 408 -23.91 16.53 21.71
N ARG A 409 -23.89 15.24 21.99
CA ARG A 409 -22.97 14.30 21.30
C ARG A 409 -23.28 14.24 19.80
N ASP A 410 -24.56 14.15 19.41
CA ASP A 410 -24.97 14.17 18.00
C ASP A 410 -24.54 15.46 17.30
N ARG A 411 -24.71 16.62 17.96
CA ARG A 411 -24.23 17.90 17.44
C ARG A 411 -22.71 17.88 17.20
N ARG A 412 -21.92 17.41 18.16
CA ARG A 412 -20.47 17.31 18.02
C ARG A 412 -20.06 16.31 16.92
N ALA A 413 -20.80 15.20 16.75
CA ALA A 413 -20.56 14.27 15.64
C ALA A 413 -20.79 14.95 14.28
N VAL A 414 -21.84 15.74 14.16
CA VAL A 414 -22.12 16.55 12.96
C VAL A 414 -21.00 17.53 12.66
N GLU A 415 -20.50 18.23 13.68
CA GLU A 415 -19.38 19.17 13.55
C GLU A 415 -18.09 18.45 13.12
N ALA A 416 -17.74 17.32 13.75
CA ALA A 416 -16.58 16.53 13.42
C ALA A 416 -16.64 15.97 11.98
N LEU A 417 -17.81 15.53 11.50
CA LEU A 417 -17.98 15.08 10.12
C LEU A 417 -17.77 16.23 9.12
N LYS A 418 -18.33 17.42 9.39
CA LYS A 418 -18.10 18.60 8.55
C LYS A 418 -16.62 18.97 8.48
N GLU A 419 -15.93 18.91 9.61
CA GLU A 419 -14.51 19.26 9.72
C GLU A 419 -13.62 18.34 8.88
N VAL A 420 -13.97 17.04 8.77
CA VAL A 420 -13.26 16.11 7.88
C VAL A 420 -13.82 16.07 6.46
N GLY A 421 -14.72 16.97 6.10
CA GLY A 421 -15.30 17.09 4.75
C GLY A 421 -16.25 15.96 4.38
N LEU A 422 -16.97 15.40 5.35
CA LEU A 422 -18.02 14.39 5.13
C LEU A 422 -19.42 14.99 5.35
N ASP A 423 -20.40 14.45 4.61
CA ASP A 423 -21.81 14.82 4.81
C ASP A 423 -22.26 14.44 6.23
N PRO A 424 -22.83 15.36 7.02
CA PRO A 424 -23.38 15.04 8.33
C PRO A 424 -24.43 13.93 8.35
N ALA A 425 -25.17 13.70 7.26
CA ALA A 425 -26.12 12.60 7.12
C ALA A 425 -25.44 11.24 7.23
N ALA A 426 -24.13 11.18 6.92
CA ALA A 426 -23.29 9.99 7.03
C ALA A 426 -23.26 9.37 8.44
N ARG A 427 -23.57 10.14 9.50
CA ARG A 427 -23.56 9.64 10.89
C ARG A 427 -24.47 8.45 11.16
N ASN A 428 -25.53 8.30 10.35
CA ASN A 428 -26.51 7.22 10.49
C ASN A 428 -26.16 5.96 9.68
N ARG A 429 -25.07 5.99 8.91
CA ARG A 429 -24.64 4.90 8.04
C ARG A 429 -23.55 4.07 8.74
N TYR A 430 -23.30 2.88 8.21
CA TYR A 430 -22.29 1.95 8.71
C TYR A 430 -20.97 2.08 7.94
N PRO A 431 -19.81 1.75 8.57
CA PRO A 431 -18.50 1.89 7.93
C PRO A 431 -18.36 1.17 6.58
N HIS A 432 -19.02 0.01 6.40
CA HIS A 432 -18.92 -0.76 5.16
C HIS A 432 -19.54 -0.06 3.93
N GLU A 433 -20.36 0.97 4.13
CA GLU A 433 -20.97 1.78 3.06
C GLU A 433 -20.07 2.90 2.54
N PHE A 434 -18.83 3.01 3.06
CA PHE A 434 -17.90 4.09 2.74
C PHE A 434 -16.66 3.58 2.02
N SER A 435 -16.07 4.41 1.15
CA SER A 435 -14.76 4.16 0.55
C SER A 435 -13.63 4.18 1.58
N GLY A 436 -12.46 3.63 1.23
CA GLY A 436 -11.28 3.64 2.10
C GLY A 436 -10.92 5.04 2.61
N GLY A 437 -10.88 6.02 1.72
CA GLY A 437 -10.58 7.42 2.10
C GLY A 437 -11.65 8.06 2.99
N GLN A 438 -12.92 7.74 2.79
CA GLN A 438 -13.99 8.19 3.67
C GLN A 438 -13.90 7.54 5.06
N ARG A 439 -13.57 6.25 5.14
CA ARG A 439 -13.32 5.56 6.43
C ARG A 439 -12.13 6.16 7.17
N GLN A 440 -11.07 6.51 6.45
CA GLN A 440 -9.92 7.20 7.04
C GLN A 440 -10.32 8.56 7.64
N ARG A 441 -11.14 9.34 6.93
CA ARG A 441 -11.68 10.59 7.45
C ARG A 441 -12.57 10.39 8.69
N ILE A 442 -13.35 9.31 8.76
CA ILE A 442 -14.12 8.91 9.95
C ILE A 442 -13.18 8.58 11.13
N ALA A 443 -12.09 7.83 10.89
CA ALA A 443 -11.10 7.53 11.93
C ALA A 443 -10.39 8.80 12.44
N ILE A 444 -10.10 9.76 11.56
CA ILE A 444 -9.57 11.08 11.94
C ILE A 444 -10.63 11.85 12.76
N ALA A 445 -11.89 11.91 12.33
CA ALA A 445 -12.97 12.59 13.07
C ALA A 445 -13.14 12.01 14.48
N ARG A 446 -13.04 10.67 14.64
CA ARG A 446 -13.09 10.00 15.95
C ARG A 446 -11.97 10.47 16.87
N ALA A 447 -10.77 10.68 16.36
CA ALA A 447 -9.66 11.21 17.15
C ALA A 447 -9.84 12.69 17.48
N MET A 448 -10.31 13.48 16.52
CA MET A 448 -10.43 14.94 16.62
C MET A 448 -11.57 15.42 17.52
N ILE A 449 -12.66 14.65 17.67
CA ILE A 449 -13.81 15.04 18.51
C ILE A 449 -13.44 15.30 19.97
N LEU A 450 -12.35 14.69 20.44
CA LEU A 450 -11.80 14.86 21.80
C LEU A 450 -10.89 16.08 21.94
N LYS A 451 -10.62 16.82 20.85
CA LYS A 451 -9.72 17.98 20.80
C LYS A 451 -8.34 17.69 21.39
N PRO A 452 -7.63 16.70 20.83
CA PRO A 452 -6.32 16.29 21.34
C PRO A 452 -5.27 17.40 21.13
N LYS A 453 -4.13 17.30 21.84
CA LYS A 453 -2.92 18.12 21.61
C LYS A 453 -1.90 17.37 20.78
N VAL A 454 -1.82 16.04 20.93
CA VAL A 454 -0.91 15.16 20.20
C VAL A 454 -1.70 14.07 19.49
N VAL A 455 -1.43 13.89 18.20
CA VAL A 455 -1.99 12.77 17.44
C VAL A 455 -0.85 11.98 16.80
N ILE A 456 -0.82 10.69 17.08
CA ILE A 456 0.04 9.75 16.36
C ILE A 456 -0.75 9.20 15.18
N LEU A 457 -0.21 9.37 13.99
CA LEU A 457 -0.79 8.93 12.73
C LEU A 457 0.04 7.73 12.24
N ASP A 458 -0.48 6.51 12.46
CA ASP A 458 0.22 5.27 12.09
C ASP A 458 -0.21 4.86 10.69
N GLU A 459 0.60 5.19 9.68
CA GLU A 459 0.37 4.95 8.25
C GLU A 459 -1.03 5.38 7.76
N PRO A 460 -1.46 6.63 7.98
CA PRO A 460 -2.85 7.05 7.75
C PRO A 460 -3.25 7.10 6.27
N THR A 461 -2.33 6.91 5.35
CA THR A 461 -2.57 7.02 3.90
C THR A 461 -2.15 5.77 3.11
N SER A 462 -1.63 4.72 3.77
CA SER A 462 -1.03 3.56 3.10
C SER A 462 -2.00 2.73 2.24
N ALA A 463 -3.29 2.74 2.57
CA ALA A 463 -4.33 2.01 1.86
C ALA A 463 -5.13 2.88 0.87
N LEU A 464 -4.65 4.10 0.58
CA LEU A 464 -5.36 5.09 -0.22
C LEU A 464 -4.66 5.30 -1.56
N ASP A 465 -5.44 5.54 -2.61
CA ASP A 465 -4.89 6.00 -3.89
C ASP A 465 -4.33 7.44 -3.78
N ARG A 466 -3.43 7.81 -4.70
CA ARG A 466 -2.68 9.07 -4.66
C ARG A 466 -3.57 10.31 -4.57
N SER A 467 -4.72 10.33 -5.25
CA SER A 467 -5.61 11.49 -5.25
C SER A 467 -6.30 11.68 -3.89
N VAL A 468 -6.74 10.59 -3.26
CA VAL A 468 -7.33 10.59 -1.92
C VAL A 468 -6.26 10.86 -0.86
N GLN A 469 -5.04 10.33 -1.04
CA GLN A 469 -3.89 10.57 -0.17
C GLN A 469 -3.58 12.08 -0.06
N GLY A 470 -3.50 12.80 -1.19
CA GLY A 470 -3.32 14.25 -1.21
C GLY A 470 -4.40 14.98 -0.41
N GLN A 471 -5.66 14.62 -0.62
CA GLN A 471 -6.79 15.22 0.12
C GLN A 471 -6.74 14.98 1.64
N VAL A 472 -6.28 13.78 2.08
CA VAL A 472 -6.12 13.48 3.52
C VAL A 472 -4.96 14.28 4.12
N ILE A 473 -3.88 14.48 3.36
CA ILE A 473 -2.74 15.30 3.78
C ILE A 473 -3.15 16.76 3.96
N ASP A 474 -3.87 17.32 2.99
CA ASP A 474 -4.38 18.69 3.09
C ASP A 474 -5.35 18.85 4.26
N LEU A 475 -6.22 17.86 4.49
CA LEU A 475 -7.08 17.82 5.67
C LEU A 475 -6.26 17.86 6.97
N LEU A 476 -5.25 16.99 7.11
CA LEU A 476 -4.42 16.91 8.32
C LEU A 476 -3.63 18.20 8.55
N ARG A 477 -3.14 18.85 7.50
CA ARG A 477 -2.50 20.17 7.57
C ARG A 477 -3.49 21.25 8.05
N GLY A 478 -4.71 21.23 7.51
CA GLY A 478 -5.79 22.13 7.91
C GLY A 478 -6.14 21.97 9.39
N LEU A 479 -6.35 20.73 9.84
CA LEU A 479 -6.63 20.40 11.24
C LEU A 479 -5.49 20.79 12.17
N GLN A 480 -4.24 20.55 11.76
CA GLN A 480 -3.08 20.95 12.54
C GLN A 480 -3.04 22.46 12.79
N LYS A 481 -3.29 23.26 11.74
CA LYS A 481 -3.31 24.72 11.83
C LYS A 481 -4.48 25.24 12.66
N SER A 482 -5.68 24.65 12.52
CA SER A 482 -6.90 25.13 13.21
C SER A 482 -6.93 24.76 14.69
N HIS A 483 -6.29 23.65 15.09
CA HIS A 483 -6.30 23.13 16.47
C HIS A 483 -4.94 23.15 17.17
N ASP A 484 -3.90 23.72 16.56
CA ASP A 484 -2.53 23.76 17.08
C ASP A 484 -1.99 22.36 17.46
N LEU A 485 -2.26 21.37 16.59
CA LEU A 485 -1.91 19.98 16.84
C LEU A 485 -0.43 19.70 16.65
N SER A 486 0.09 18.75 17.42
CA SER A 486 1.43 18.18 17.21
C SER A 486 1.29 16.75 16.73
N TYR A 487 2.03 16.39 15.68
CA TYR A 487 1.93 15.09 15.05
C TYR A 487 3.20 14.25 15.21
N ILE A 488 3.03 12.95 15.45
CA ILE A 488 4.00 11.93 15.07
C ILE A 488 3.40 11.21 13.87
N PHE A 489 4.02 11.36 12.71
CA PHE A 489 3.54 10.83 11.44
C PHE A 489 4.41 9.65 11.00
N ILE A 490 3.86 8.45 11.07
CA ILE A 490 4.54 7.22 10.66
C ILE A 490 4.09 6.89 9.25
N SER A 491 5.04 6.74 8.31
CA SER A 491 4.74 6.31 6.95
C SER A 491 5.95 5.62 6.32
N HIS A 492 5.69 4.75 5.36
CA HIS A 492 6.69 4.24 4.44
C HIS A 492 6.76 5.07 3.16
N ASP A 493 5.77 5.94 2.88
CA ASP A 493 5.77 6.85 1.74
C ASP A 493 6.59 8.12 2.06
N LEU A 494 7.77 8.21 1.47
CA LEU A 494 8.72 9.30 1.72
C LEU A 494 8.24 10.63 1.13
N SER A 495 7.43 10.63 0.07
CA SER A 495 6.85 11.86 -0.49
C SER A 495 5.88 12.51 0.50
N VAL A 496 5.09 11.69 1.18
CA VAL A 496 4.17 12.13 2.25
C VAL A 496 4.95 12.68 3.45
N ILE A 497 6.01 11.98 3.88
CA ILE A 497 6.85 12.43 4.98
C ILE A 497 7.51 13.76 4.65
N LYS A 498 8.08 13.91 3.44
CA LYS A 498 8.67 15.18 2.98
C LYS A 498 7.66 16.33 3.01
N ALA A 499 6.42 16.05 2.63
CA ALA A 499 5.34 17.03 2.60
C ALA A 499 4.81 17.43 3.98
N MET A 500 4.78 16.50 4.95
CA MET A 500 4.11 16.69 6.24
C MET A 500 5.04 17.05 7.39
N SER A 501 6.33 16.65 7.33
CA SER A 501 7.21 16.65 8.48
C SER A 501 8.11 17.88 8.56
N ASP A 502 8.35 18.36 9.76
CA ASP A 502 9.36 19.37 10.08
C ASP A 502 10.70 18.68 10.40
N TYR A 503 10.63 17.52 11.06
CA TYR A 503 11.78 16.73 11.52
C TYR A 503 11.54 15.27 11.17
N VAL A 504 12.59 14.55 10.77
CA VAL A 504 12.48 13.16 10.34
C VAL A 504 13.40 12.26 11.18
N ILE A 505 12.86 11.12 11.59
CA ILE A 505 13.58 10.05 12.29
C ILE A 505 13.56 8.82 11.38
N VAL A 506 14.74 8.32 11.03
CA VAL A 506 14.93 7.11 10.22
C VAL A 506 15.22 5.94 11.15
N MET A 507 14.37 4.93 11.15
CA MET A 507 14.47 3.75 12.02
C MET A 507 14.86 2.49 11.25
N LYS A 508 15.74 1.68 11.86
CA LYS A 508 16.11 0.33 11.40
C LYS A 508 16.33 -0.59 12.59
N ASN A 509 15.75 -1.78 12.57
CA ASN A 509 15.94 -2.80 13.61
C ASN A 509 15.75 -2.26 15.04
N GLY A 510 14.72 -1.45 15.27
CA GLY A 510 14.39 -0.88 16.57
C GLY A 510 15.21 0.33 17.00
N LYS A 511 16.16 0.81 16.20
CA LYS A 511 17.06 1.93 16.52
C LYS A 511 16.88 3.10 15.57
N ILE A 512 17.23 4.31 16.04
CA ILE A 512 17.42 5.47 15.17
C ILE A 512 18.76 5.30 14.43
N VAL A 513 18.70 5.36 13.11
CA VAL A 513 19.91 5.34 12.24
C VAL A 513 20.34 6.76 11.93
N GLU A 514 19.37 7.63 11.65
CA GLU A 514 19.61 9.03 11.33
C GLU A 514 18.40 9.87 11.71
N GLU A 515 18.61 11.10 12.13
CA GLU A 515 17.55 12.05 12.42
C GLU A 515 17.98 13.48 12.12
N GLY A 516 17.03 14.33 11.78
CA GLY A 516 17.31 15.74 11.46
C GLY A 516 16.11 16.47 10.87
N GLU A 517 16.33 17.74 10.55
CA GLU A 517 15.39 18.54 9.77
C GLU A 517 15.08 17.85 8.44
N THR A 518 13.85 17.96 7.98
CA THR A 518 13.37 17.24 6.80
C THR A 518 14.27 17.43 5.58
N ASP A 519 14.67 18.67 5.26
CA ASP A 519 15.52 18.93 4.10
C ASP A 519 16.90 18.28 4.23
N ALA A 520 17.49 18.29 5.44
CA ALA A 520 18.80 17.69 5.66
C ALA A 520 18.79 16.17 5.41
N ILE A 521 17.70 15.50 5.83
CA ILE A 521 17.55 14.04 5.64
C ILE A 521 17.25 13.69 4.18
N PHE A 522 16.46 14.51 3.47
CA PHE A 522 16.06 14.22 2.09
C PHE A 522 17.12 14.65 1.06
N ASP A 523 17.75 15.80 1.26
CA ASP A 523 18.63 16.37 0.25
C ASP A 523 20.12 15.99 0.47
N ALA A 524 20.51 15.67 1.72
CA ALA A 524 21.89 15.32 2.09
C ALA A 524 21.96 14.23 3.18
N PRO A 525 21.39 13.02 2.95
CA PRO A 525 21.45 11.93 3.92
C PRO A 525 22.89 11.47 4.15
N LYS A 526 23.28 11.28 5.41
CA LYS A 526 24.65 10.93 5.81
C LYS A 526 24.87 9.43 5.95
N GLN A 527 23.82 8.71 6.37
CA GLN A 527 23.92 7.28 6.62
C GLN A 527 23.61 6.48 5.35
N ALA A 528 24.40 5.44 5.08
CA ALA A 528 24.24 4.59 3.90
C ALA A 528 22.82 3.98 3.79
N TYR A 529 22.22 3.62 4.92
CA TYR A 529 20.84 3.11 4.94
C TYR A 529 19.84 4.19 4.52
N THR A 530 19.97 5.41 5.03
CA THR A 530 19.11 6.54 4.65
C THR A 530 19.25 6.84 3.16
N GLN A 531 20.49 6.85 2.64
CA GLN A 531 20.75 7.02 1.21
C GLN A 531 20.05 5.95 0.36
N THR A 532 20.16 4.68 0.78
CA THR A 532 19.49 3.57 0.10
C THR A 532 17.97 3.75 0.11
N LEU A 533 17.40 4.13 1.26
CA LEU A 533 15.97 4.35 1.42
C LEU A 533 15.48 5.51 0.54
N MET A 534 16.20 6.63 0.50
CA MET A 534 15.86 7.80 -0.33
C MET A 534 15.98 7.47 -1.82
N ASN A 535 17.08 6.81 -2.22
CA ASN A 535 17.26 6.38 -3.61
C ASN A 535 16.14 5.43 -4.06
N ALA A 536 15.76 4.46 -3.23
CA ALA A 536 14.67 3.54 -3.55
C ALA A 536 13.32 4.26 -3.77
N ALA A 537 13.07 5.38 -3.09
CA ALA A 537 11.82 6.13 -3.19
C ALA A 537 11.75 7.11 -4.36
N PHE A 538 12.89 7.67 -4.79
CA PHE A 538 12.92 8.73 -5.80
C PHE A 538 13.55 8.30 -7.12
N THR A 539 14.21 7.13 -7.17
CA THR A 539 14.73 6.50 -8.39
C THR A 539 13.90 5.28 -8.83
N ALA A 540 12.97 4.82 -8.00
CA ALA A 540 12.00 3.77 -8.36
C ALA A 540 10.87 4.34 -9.21
#